data_83daccd61c31eec7f446406260073b2f
#
_entry.id   83daccd61c31eec7f446406260073b2f
#
_cell.length_a   1.000
_cell.length_b   1.000
_cell.length_c   1.000
_cell.angle_alpha   90.00
_cell.angle_beta   90.00
_cell.angle_gamma   90.00
#
_symmetry.space_group_name_H-M   'P 1'
#
loop_
_entity.id
_entity.type
_entity.pdbx_description
1 polymer ?
#
loop_
_entity_poly.entity_id
_entity_poly.type
_entity_poly.pdbx_seq_one_letter_code
_entity_poly.pdbx_strand_id
1 'polypeptide(L)'
;MVGDVMLGRGIDMIHEHSNDPIWYESNGLDARDYVTLAATQTGPIPDRSERPVDYVWGEVIQILKEKNPHLKIINFETSVTTSDTPRPMKGIHYRMHPKNVNVIQSADIDCCILANNYVADWGFPGLKETMDNHRDAGIKFAGAGSNSSEATSPAVFQLEDDISVLVFSAGHYSSGVPDSWQAKPDREGVNILEFYQASKAVAQLKE
;
A
#
# COMPACT_ATOMS: atom_id res chain seq x y z
N MET A 1 -12.71 0.25 7.97
CA MET A 1 -11.96 0.36 6.71
C MET A 1 -11.86 1.84 6.36
N VAL A 2 -10.70 2.32 6.00
CA VAL A 2 -10.45 3.69 5.50
C VAL A 2 -10.02 3.60 4.03
N GLY A 3 -10.05 4.75 3.34
CA GLY A 3 -9.73 4.83 1.91
C GLY A 3 -8.22 4.75 1.61
N ASP A 4 -7.82 5.50 0.60
CA ASP A 4 -6.48 5.45 0.04
C ASP A 4 -5.44 6.07 1.00
N VAL A 5 -4.40 5.30 1.28
CA VAL A 5 -3.26 5.73 2.08
C VAL A 5 -2.01 5.69 1.21
N MET A 6 -1.40 6.85 1.00
CA MET A 6 -0.19 7.01 0.21
C MET A 6 0.92 7.60 1.07
N LEU A 7 1.96 6.80 1.37
CA LEU A 7 3.10 7.17 2.21
C LEU A 7 4.39 7.45 1.41
N GLY A 8 4.26 7.60 0.10
CA GLY A 8 5.38 7.92 -0.80
C GLY A 8 5.64 9.41 -0.95
N ARG A 9 6.52 9.77 -1.90
CA ARG A 9 6.89 11.14 -2.28
C ARG A 9 7.22 12.03 -1.08
N GLY A 10 6.54 13.16 -0.90
CA GLY A 10 6.80 14.10 0.19
C GLY A 10 6.68 13.48 1.57
N ILE A 11 5.79 12.51 1.77
CA ILE A 11 5.68 11.77 3.04
C ILE A 11 6.94 10.93 3.27
N ASP A 12 7.45 10.22 2.24
CA ASP A 12 8.71 9.47 2.37
C ASP A 12 9.90 10.39 2.73
N MET A 13 9.92 11.61 2.17
CA MET A 13 10.99 12.59 2.42
C MET A 13 11.07 13.08 3.86
N ILE A 14 9.98 13.06 4.60
CA ILE A 14 9.98 13.53 5.99
C ILE A 14 10.34 12.43 6.98
N HIS A 15 10.40 11.16 6.59
CA HIS A 15 10.84 10.06 7.45
C HIS A 15 12.36 9.97 7.59
N GLU A 16 12.83 9.09 8.48
CA GLU A 16 14.26 8.90 8.76
C GLU A 16 15.01 8.40 7.53
N HIS A 17 14.39 7.50 6.78
CA HIS A 17 14.89 6.97 5.53
C HIS A 17 14.01 7.47 4.39
N SER A 18 14.59 7.70 3.22
CA SER A 18 13.83 8.12 2.04
C SER A 18 14.46 7.55 0.78
N ASN A 19 13.63 7.33 -0.21
CA ASN A 19 14.08 7.05 -1.57
C ASN A 19 14.69 8.30 -2.23
N ASP A 20 15.27 8.13 -3.43
CA ASP A 20 15.66 9.27 -4.27
C ASP A 20 14.44 10.20 -4.45
N PRO A 21 14.57 11.50 -4.14
CA PRO A 21 13.47 12.43 -4.25
C PRO A 21 13.04 12.72 -5.70
N ILE A 22 13.89 12.44 -6.69
CA ILE A 22 13.62 12.75 -8.10
C ILE A 22 12.46 11.91 -8.62
N TRP A 23 11.50 12.57 -9.26
CA TRP A 23 10.40 11.87 -9.90
C TRP A 23 10.82 11.28 -11.24
N TYR A 24 10.57 10.02 -11.43
CA TYR A 24 10.88 9.34 -12.67
C TYR A 24 10.14 9.94 -13.87
N GLU A 25 8.89 10.34 -13.69
CA GLU A 25 8.00 10.86 -14.74
C GLU A 25 8.14 12.36 -15.03
N SER A 26 8.95 13.09 -14.28
CA SER A 26 9.04 14.57 -14.40
C SER A 26 10.48 15.07 -14.40
N ASN A 27 10.81 15.82 -15.43
CA ASN A 27 12.10 16.52 -15.51
C ASN A 27 12.06 17.78 -14.64
N GLY A 28 12.77 17.74 -13.51
CA GLY A 28 13.03 18.92 -12.68
C GLY A 28 12.11 19.14 -11.48
N LEU A 29 11.14 18.28 -11.24
CA LEU A 29 10.36 18.24 -10.01
C LEU A 29 10.81 17.08 -9.14
N ASP A 30 10.77 17.27 -7.83
CA ASP A 30 11.09 16.22 -6.89
C ASP A 30 10.17 16.20 -5.66
N ALA A 31 10.26 15.16 -4.86
CA ALA A 31 9.40 14.93 -3.72
C ALA A 31 9.58 15.97 -2.60
N ARG A 32 10.71 16.69 -2.55
CA ARG A 32 10.97 17.77 -1.58
C ARG A 32 10.12 18.99 -1.83
N ASP A 33 9.65 19.18 -3.07
CA ASP A 33 8.72 20.27 -3.41
C ASP A 33 7.41 20.15 -2.64
N TYR A 34 6.92 18.93 -2.42
CA TYR A 34 5.73 18.70 -1.58
C TYR A 34 5.97 19.11 -0.13
N VAL A 35 7.14 18.80 0.42
CA VAL A 35 7.51 19.18 1.80
C VAL A 35 7.55 20.70 1.92
N THR A 36 8.19 21.37 0.96
CA THR A 36 8.25 22.83 0.90
C THR A 36 6.85 23.45 0.78
N LEU A 37 6.02 22.92 -0.12
CA LEU A 37 4.66 23.40 -0.31
C LEU A 37 3.81 23.22 0.96
N ALA A 38 3.87 22.06 1.59
CA ALA A 38 3.16 21.81 2.84
C ALA A 38 3.60 22.79 3.94
N ALA A 39 4.90 23.00 4.09
CA ALA A 39 5.43 23.94 5.07
C ALA A 39 4.97 25.40 4.84
N THR A 40 4.75 25.81 3.59
CA THR A 40 4.22 27.14 3.28
C THR A 40 2.73 27.28 3.61
N GLN A 41 1.98 26.18 3.65
CA GLN A 41 0.52 26.19 3.90
C GLN A 41 0.18 26.02 5.38
N THR A 42 0.93 25.16 6.09
CA THR A 42 0.58 24.73 7.46
C THR A 42 1.62 25.12 8.50
N GLY A 43 2.68 25.80 8.09
CA GLY A 43 3.86 26.09 8.92
C GLY A 43 4.95 25.03 8.82
N PRO A 44 6.11 25.27 9.45
CA PRO A 44 7.27 24.41 9.31
C PRO A 44 6.97 22.99 9.82
N ILE A 45 7.38 21.99 9.03
CA ILE A 45 7.35 20.60 9.47
C ILE A 45 8.46 20.45 10.55
N PRO A 46 8.15 19.88 11.73
CA PRO A 46 9.15 19.68 12.78
C PRO A 46 10.35 18.87 12.29
N ASP A 47 11.50 19.05 12.93
CA ASP A 47 12.71 18.30 12.60
C ASP A 47 12.51 16.78 12.83
N ARG A 48 13.24 15.95 12.09
CA ARG A 48 13.12 14.48 12.18
C ARG A 48 13.29 13.95 13.58
N SER A 49 14.19 14.53 14.37
CA SER A 49 14.45 14.14 15.76
C SER A 49 13.29 14.46 16.72
N GLU A 50 12.40 15.34 16.32
CA GLU A 50 11.26 15.80 17.13
C GLU A 50 9.95 15.13 16.71
N ARG A 51 9.93 14.41 15.58
CA ARG A 51 8.75 13.77 15.03
C ARG A 51 8.62 12.32 15.52
N PRO A 52 7.50 11.97 16.15
CA PRO A 52 7.21 10.56 16.41
C PRO A 52 6.94 9.80 15.08
N VAL A 53 7.09 8.48 15.11
CA VAL A 53 6.90 7.63 13.92
C VAL A 53 5.48 7.74 13.34
N ASP A 54 4.49 7.99 14.18
CA ASP A 54 3.07 8.14 13.83
C ASP A 54 2.67 9.56 13.40
N TYR A 55 3.63 10.48 13.29
CA TYR A 55 3.38 11.89 12.96
C TYR A 55 2.45 12.10 11.75
N VAL A 56 2.64 11.31 10.69
CA VAL A 56 1.87 11.46 9.44
C VAL A 56 0.39 11.07 9.58
N TRP A 57 0.04 10.33 10.61
CA TRP A 57 -1.35 9.95 10.89
C TRP A 57 -2.13 11.05 11.60
N GLY A 58 -1.42 12.01 12.23
CA GLY A 58 -2.05 13.12 12.94
C GLY A 58 -3.11 12.65 13.94
N GLU A 59 -4.26 13.31 13.94
CA GLU A 59 -5.38 13.00 14.86
C GLU A 59 -6.05 11.63 14.57
N VAL A 60 -5.80 11.02 13.41
CA VAL A 60 -6.37 9.70 13.07
C VAL A 60 -5.99 8.64 14.10
N ILE A 61 -4.78 8.72 14.66
CA ILE A 61 -4.33 7.79 15.73
C ILE A 61 -5.26 7.86 16.93
N GLN A 62 -5.62 9.06 17.38
CA GLN A 62 -6.52 9.23 18.52
C GLN A 62 -7.92 8.71 18.21
N ILE A 63 -8.44 8.99 17.03
CA ILE A 63 -9.74 8.51 16.57
C ILE A 63 -9.77 6.97 16.52
N LEU A 64 -8.71 6.34 16.01
CA LEU A 64 -8.60 4.88 15.93
C LEU A 64 -8.56 4.27 17.35
N LYS A 65 -7.84 4.89 18.29
CA LYS A 65 -7.81 4.46 19.70
C LYS A 65 -9.20 4.58 20.36
N GLU A 66 -9.89 5.68 20.14
CA GLU A 66 -11.23 5.92 20.72
C GLU A 66 -12.29 4.96 20.15
N LYS A 67 -12.23 4.70 18.85
CA LYS A 67 -13.19 3.78 18.19
C LYS A 67 -12.89 2.32 18.45
N ASN A 68 -11.64 1.99 18.78
CA ASN A 68 -11.15 0.65 19.08
C ASN A 68 -11.73 -0.42 18.14
N PRO A 69 -11.56 -0.30 16.80
CA PRO A 69 -12.10 -1.25 15.86
C PRO A 69 -11.40 -2.61 16.01
N HIS A 70 -12.11 -3.71 15.75
CA HIS A 70 -11.52 -5.06 15.75
C HIS A 70 -10.47 -5.26 14.66
N LEU A 71 -10.61 -4.57 13.53
CA LEU A 71 -9.66 -4.61 12.41
C LEU A 71 -9.53 -3.23 11.75
N LYS A 72 -8.30 -2.85 11.45
CA LYS A 72 -7.94 -1.64 10.70
C LYS A 72 -7.43 -2.04 9.33
N ILE A 73 -8.19 -1.73 8.30
CA ILE A 73 -7.91 -2.10 6.91
C ILE A 73 -7.80 -0.83 6.09
N ILE A 74 -6.72 -0.70 5.31
CA ILE A 74 -6.46 0.43 4.42
C ILE A 74 -6.28 -0.03 2.98
N ASN A 75 -6.64 0.81 2.00
CA ASN A 75 -6.12 0.68 0.64
C ASN A 75 -4.74 1.34 0.61
N PHE A 76 -3.68 0.53 0.49
CA PHE A 76 -2.32 1.03 0.58
C PHE A 76 -1.76 1.31 -0.82
N GLU A 77 -1.86 2.55 -1.25
CA GLU A 77 -1.52 3.01 -2.60
C GLU A 77 -0.05 3.43 -2.73
N THR A 78 0.87 2.53 -2.37
CA THR A 78 2.30 2.83 -2.42
C THR A 78 3.10 1.53 -2.50
N SER A 79 4.10 1.45 -3.39
CA SER A 79 5.09 0.37 -3.33
C SER A 79 6.04 0.61 -2.14
N VAL A 80 6.37 -0.43 -1.38
CA VAL A 80 7.38 -0.39 -0.29
C VAL A 80 8.67 -1.00 -0.83
N THR A 81 9.52 -0.18 -1.44
CA THR A 81 10.63 -0.69 -2.24
C THR A 81 11.74 0.34 -2.46
N THR A 82 12.95 -0.17 -2.64
CA THR A 82 14.09 0.58 -3.18
C THR A 82 14.35 0.25 -4.66
N SER A 83 13.50 -0.54 -5.30
CA SER A 83 13.63 -0.89 -6.72
C SER A 83 13.71 0.35 -7.60
N ASP A 84 14.64 0.35 -8.55
CA ASP A 84 14.83 1.37 -9.58
C ASP A 84 14.33 0.92 -10.95
N THR A 85 13.33 0.03 -10.97
CA THR A 85 12.69 -0.48 -12.19
C THR A 85 11.30 0.11 -12.34
N PRO A 86 11.15 1.39 -12.68
CA PRO A 86 9.86 2.05 -12.79
C PRO A 86 9.07 1.48 -13.98
N ARG A 87 7.76 1.40 -13.81
CA ARG A 87 6.89 1.00 -14.91
C ARG A 87 6.84 2.09 -15.97
N PRO A 88 7.18 1.78 -17.23
CA PRO A 88 7.10 2.76 -18.30
C PRO A 88 5.65 3.15 -18.63
N MET A 89 5.48 4.32 -19.24
CA MET A 89 4.17 4.84 -19.72
C MET A 89 3.12 5.03 -18.62
N LYS A 90 3.54 5.24 -17.38
CA LYS A 90 2.68 5.62 -16.26
C LYS A 90 3.04 7.04 -15.83
N GLY A 91 2.04 7.89 -15.62
CA GLY A 91 2.24 9.32 -15.34
C GLY A 91 2.62 9.64 -13.89
N ILE A 92 2.40 8.71 -12.96
CA ILE A 92 2.66 8.91 -11.52
C ILE A 92 3.17 7.60 -10.93
N HIS A 93 4.28 7.68 -10.17
CA HIS A 93 4.87 6.55 -9.45
C HIS A 93 4.98 6.87 -7.97
N TYR A 94 4.52 5.93 -7.12
CA TYR A 94 4.66 6.05 -5.68
C TYR A 94 5.56 4.96 -5.12
N ARG A 95 6.48 5.34 -4.25
CA ARG A 95 7.23 4.41 -3.42
C ARG A 95 7.53 5.01 -2.05
N MET A 96 7.59 4.16 -1.06
CA MET A 96 8.06 4.42 0.29
C MET A 96 9.31 3.57 0.53
N HIS A 97 10.27 4.14 1.25
CA HIS A 97 11.48 3.39 1.61
C HIS A 97 11.14 2.25 2.59
N PRO A 98 11.64 1.01 2.38
CA PRO A 98 11.30 -0.16 3.20
C PRO A 98 11.54 0.01 4.70
N LYS A 99 12.57 0.73 5.08
CA LYS A 99 12.89 1.00 6.50
C LYS A 99 11.83 1.86 7.22
N ASN A 100 10.89 2.45 6.49
CA ASN A 100 9.80 3.25 7.05
C ASN A 100 8.51 2.43 7.26
N VAL A 101 8.54 1.11 7.09
CA VAL A 101 7.35 0.25 7.26
C VAL A 101 6.74 0.35 8.67
N ASN A 102 7.55 0.71 9.67
CA ASN A 102 7.13 0.99 11.04
C ASN A 102 6.09 2.12 11.14
N VAL A 103 5.99 3.00 10.13
CA VAL A 103 4.93 4.02 10.04
C VAL A 103 3.56 3.38 9.88
N ILE A 104 3.45 2.29 9.12
CA ILE A 104 2.19 1.53 8.99
C ILE A 104 1.87 0.84 10.32
N GLN A 105 2.88 0.23 10.95
CA GLN A 105 2.74 -0.42 12.26
C GLN A 105 2.32 0.56 13.36
N SER A 106 2.77 1.83 13.31
CA SER A 106 2.48 2.82 14.35
C SER A 106 0.98 3.18 14.46
N ALA A 107 0.20 2.91 13.41
CA ALA A 107 -1.26 3.03 13.42
C ALA A 107 -1.97 1.70 13.74
N ASP A 108 -1.23 0.64 14.08
CA ASP A 108 -1.73 -0.72 14.27
C ASP A 108 -2.60 -1.19 13.09
N ILE A 109 -2.14 -0.96 11.86
CA ILE A 109 -2.84 -1.41 10.66
C ILE A 109 -2.72 -2.93 10.55
N ASP A 110 -3.87 -3.62 10.51
CA ASP A 110 -3.92 -5.08 10.45
C ASP A 110 -3.79 -5.61 9.02
N CYS A 111 -4.36 -4.88 8.04
CA CYS A 111 -4.41 -5.33 6.65
C CYS A 111 -4.23 -4.19 5.65
N CYS A 112 -3.34 -4.41 4.69
CA CYS A 112 -3.16 -3.55 3.52
C CYS A 112 -3.81 -4.19 2.28
N ILE A 113 -4.69 -3.46 1.61
CA ILE A 113 -5.20 -3.81 0.29
C ILE A 113 -4.15 -3.41 -0.74
N LEU A 114 -3.65 -4.39 -1.51
CA LEU A 114 -2.59 -4.19 -2.49
C LEU A 114 -3.07 -4.31 -3.95
N ALA A 115 -4.34 -4.69 -4.21
CA ALA A 115 -4.88 -4.75 -5.55
C ALA A 115 -5.25 -3.36 -6.08
N ASN A 116 -4.27 -2.46 -6.18
CA ASN A 116 -4.43 -1.10 -6.66
C ASN A 116 -3.41 -0.76 -7.76
N ASN A 117 -3.57 0.41 -8.36
CA ASN A 117 -2.78 0.86 -9.51
C ASN A 117 -1.40 1.42 -9.16
N TYR A 118 -0.95 1.35 -7.89
CA TYR A 118 0.37 1.85 -7.46
C TYR A 118 1.30 0.76 -6.90
N VAL A 119 0.76 -0.41 -6.56
CA VAL A 119 1.55 -1.45 -5.87
C VAL A 119 2.72 -1.99 -6.72
N ALA A 120 2.61 -1.97 -8.05
CA ALA A 120 3.66 -2.41 -8.97
C ALA A 120 4.24 -1.27 -9.82
N ASP A 121 4.23 -0.04 -9.31
CA ASP A 121 4.82 1.14 -9.96
C ASP A 121 6.31 0.97 -10.26
N TRP A 122 6.99 0.19 -9.46
CA TRP A 122 8.41 -0.11 -9.54
C TRP A 122 8.66 -1.54 -10.04
N GLY A 123 7.76 -2.00 -10.92
CA GLY A 123 7.84 -3.31 -11.56
C GLY A 123 7.55 -4.47 -10.61
N PHE A 124 7.71 -5.68 -11.12
CA PHE A 124 7.53 -6.89 -10.30
C PHE A 124 8.59 -7.03 -9.19
N PRO A 125 9.86 -6.63 -9.39
CA PRO A 125 10.81 -6.58 -8.28
C PRO A 125 10.33 -5.69 -7.13
N GLY A 126 9.77 -4.52 -7.43
CA GLY A 126 9.20 -3.62 -6.42
C GLY A 126 7.95 -4.19 -5.76
N LEU A 127 7.08 -4.87 -6.50
CA LEU A 127 5.93 -5.59 -5.95
C LEU A 127 6.36 -6.70 -4.99
N LYS A 128 7.36 -7.50 -5.40
CA LYS A 128 7.90 -8.57 -4.56
C LYS A 128 8.46 -8.00 -3.24
N GLU A 129 9.31 -6.98 -3.33
CA GLU A 129 9.88 -6.32 -2.14
C GLU A 129 8.77 -5.72 -1.25
N THR A 130 7.72 -5.15 -1.84
CA THR A 130 6.55 -4.65 -1.10
C THR A 130 5.89 -5.77 -0.29
N MET A 131 5.60 -6.92 -0.89
CA MET A 131 5.00 -8.05 -0.20
C MET A 131 5.91 -8.61 0.89
N ASP A 132 7.20 -8.72 0.63
CA ASP A 132 8.18 -9.21 1.60
C ASP A 132 8.29 -8.28 2.81
N ASN A 133 8.36 -6.96 2.61
CA ASN A 133 8.36 -5.97 3.70
C ASN A 133 7.09 -6.03 4.56
N HIS A 134 5.91 -6.27 3.95
CA HIS A 134 4.68 -6.47 4.73
C HIS A 134 4.73 -7.75 5.57
N ARG A 135 5.22 -8.86 4.99
CA ARG A 135 5.38 -10.13 5.73
C ARG A 135 6.35 -9.98 6.90
N ASP A 136 7.51 -9.38 6.66
CA ASP A 136 8.55 -9.17 7.68
C ASP A 136 8.05 -8.24 8.81
N ALA A 137 7.18 -7.29 8.49
CA ALA A 137 6.55 -6.41 9.46
C ALA A 137 5.34 -7.03 10.19
N GLY A 138 4.92 -8.25 9.81
CA GLY A 138 3.74 -8.90 10.37
C GLY A 138 2.40 -8.28 9.93
N ILE A 139 2.41 -7.44 8.89
CA ILE A 139 1.22 -6.79 8.35
C ILE A 139 0.62 -7.70 7.28
N LYS A 140 -0.64 -8.10 7.46
CA LYS A 140 -1.33 -8.89 6.44
C LYS A 140 -1.70 -8.03 5.23
N PHE A 141 -1.80 -8.67 4.08
CA PHE A 141 -2.25 -8.01 2.86
C PHE A 141 -3.14 -8.93 2.02
N ALA A 142 -3.90 -8.34 1.12
CA ALA A 142 -4.76 -9.05 0.18
C ALA A 142 -4.68 -8.42 -1.22
N GLY A 143 -4.84 -9.22 -2.26
CA GLY A 143 -4.96 -8.77 -3.63
C GLY A 143 -3.65 -8.70 -4.42
N ALA A 144 -2.55 -9.14 -3.84
CA ALA A 144 -1.28 -9.39 -4.52
C ALA A 144 -0.66 -10.68 -4.02
N GLY A 145 0.20 -11.30 -4.83
CA GLY A 145 0.85 -12.55 -4.44
C GLY A 145 2.02 -12.92 -5.34
N SER A 146 2.82 -13.88 -4.90
CA SER A 146 3.93 -14.46 -5.65
C SER A 146 3.45 -15.33 -6.82
N ASN A 147 2.18 -15.65 -6.85
CA ASN A 147 1.48 -16.36 -7.92
C ASN A 147 -0.03 -16.09 -7.85
N SER A 148 -0.79 -16.58 -8.82
CA SER A 148 -2.24 -16.36 -8.89
C SER A 148 -3.01 -16.94 -7.69
N SER A 149 -2.58 -18.07 -7.14
CA SER A 149 -3.22 -18.68 -5.97
C SER A 149 -3.09 -17.77 -4.75
N GLU A 150 -1.90 -17.24 -4.47
CA GLU A 150 -1.69 -16.33 -3.36
C GLU A 150 -2.41 -14.99 -3.58
N ALA A 151 -2.33 -14.41 -4.79
CA ALA A 151 -2.98 -13.14 -5.10
C ALA A 151 -4.50 -13.16 -4.93
N THR A 152 -5.15 -14.31 -5.16
CA THR A 152 -6.59 -14.49 -5.01
C THR A 152 -7.02 -14.93 -3.60
N SER A 153 -6.06 -15.36 -2.77
CA SER A 153 -6.34 -15.79 -1.40
C SER A 153 -6.69 -14.61 -0.50
N PRO A 154 -7.60 -14.80 0.47
CA PRO A 154 -7.93 -13.76 1.44
C PRO A 154 -6.84 -13.62 2.51
N ALA A 155 -6.71 -12.43 3.08
CA ALA A 155 -6.12 -12.28 4.39
C ALA A 155 -7.14 -12.73 5.44
N VAL A 156 -6.74 -13.66 6.32
CA VAL A 156 -7.64 -14.29 7.30
C VAL A 156 -7.32 -13.75 8.69
N PHE A 157 -8.35 -13.32 9.42
CA PHE A 157 -8.26 -12.85 10.80
C PHE A 157 -9.22 -13.66 11.66
N GLN A 158 -8.72 -14.12 12.80
CA GLN A 158 -9.56 -14.74 13.84
C GLN A 158 -9.83 -13.67 14.90
N LEU A 159 -11.08 -13.39 15.14
CA LEU A 159 -11.54 -12.52 16.21
C LEU A 159 -12.01 -13.36 17.40
N GLU A 160 -12.42 -12.70 18.47
CA GLU A 160 -13.10 -13.35 19.59
C GLU A 160 -14.41 -14.03 19.13
N ASP A 161 -14.97 -14.90 19.94
CA ASP A 161 -16.23 -15.61 19.67
C ASP A 161 -16.24 -16.49 18.40
N ASP A 162 -15.08 -17.06 18.03
CA ASP A 162 -14.92 -17.92 16.85
C ASP A 162 -15.28 -17.24 15.50
N ILE A 163 -15.26 -15.91 15.46
CA ILE A 163 -15.52 -15.14 14.25
C ILE A 163 -14.28 -15.09 13.38
N SER A 164 -14.39 -15.55 12.13
CA SER A 164 -13.35 -15.41 11.12
C SER A 164 -13.70 -14.26 10.16
N VAL A 165 -12.76 -13.34 9.95
CA VAL A 165 -12.90 -12.28 8.93
C VAL A 165 -11.98 -12.59 7.77
N LEU A 166 -12.54 -12.66 6.56
CA LEU A 166 -11.82 -12.89 5.31
C LEU A 166 -11.78 -11.57 4.52
N VAL A 167 -10.59 -11.08 4.23
CA VAL A 167 -10.39 -9.85 3.46
C VAL A 167 -9.91 -10.23 2.07
N PHE A 168 -10.78 -10.09 1.08
CA PHE A 168 -10.43 -10.24 -0.33
C PHE A 168 -10.19 -8.88 -0.96
N SER A 169 -9.29 -8.83 -1.94
CA SER A 169 -9.05 -7.62 -2.73
C SER A 169 -8.82 -8.00 -4.20
N ALA A 170 -9.35 -7.19 -5.10
CA ALA A 170 -9.12 -7.32 -6.53
C ALA A 170 -9.10 -5.94 -7.19
N GLY A 171 -8.20 -5.75 -8.13
CA GLY A 171 -8.15 -4.57 -9.00
C GLY A 171 -8.93 -4.81 -10.30
N HIS A 172 -9.17 -3.73 -11.02
CA HIS A 172 -9.82 -3.76 -12.32
C HIS A 172 -9.18 -2.71 -13.23
N TYR A 173 -9.23 -2.90 -14.55
CA TYR A 173 -8.65 -1.96 -15.50
C TYR A 173 -9.24 -0.54 -15.35
N SER A 174 -10.53 -0.41 -14.99
CA SER A 174 -11.17 0.89 -14.78
C SER A 174 -10.66 1.65 -13.55
N SER A 175 -10.00 0.96 -12.61
CA SER A 175 -9.28 1.55 -11.48
C SER A 175 -7.79 1.77 -11.77
N GLY A 176 -7.39 1.68 -13.04
CA GLY A 176 -6.02 1.92 -13.47
C GLY A 176 -5.05 0.75 -13.23
N VAL A 177 -5.56 -0.43 -12.86
CA VAL A 177 -4.75 -1.65 -12.72
C VAL A 177 -4.61 -2.31 -14.10
N PRO A 178 -3.42 -2.37 -14.71
CA PRO A 178 -3.26 -2.94 -16.03
C PRO A 178 -3.37 -4.46 -16.01
N ASP A 179 -3.97 -5.06 -17.04
CA ASP A 179 -4.09 -6.52 -17.17
C ASP A 179 -2.72 -7.24 -17.14
N SER A 180 -1.67 -6.55 -17.60
CA SER A 180 -0.30 -7.07 -17.57
C SER A 180 0.25 -7.28 -16.14
N TRP A 181 -0.39 -6.71 -15.11
CA TRP A 181 -0.06 -6.91 -13.69
C TRP A 181 -0.73 -8.15 -13.09
N GLN A 182 -1.63 -8.80 -13.82
CA GLN A 182 -2.29 -10.00 -13.35
C GLN A 182 -1.29 -11.06 -12.91
N ALA A 183 -1.46 -11.57 -11.70
CA ALA A 183 -0.70 -12.69 -11.18
C ALA A 183 -0.94 -13.95 -12.04
N LYS A 184 0.11 -14.74 -12.27
CA LYS A 184 0.05 -16.00 -13.01
C LYS A 184 0.46 -17.17 -12.10
N PRO A 185 0.20 -18.42 -12.48
CA PRO A 185 0.61 -19.55 -11.66
C PRO A 185 2.10 -19.59 -11.32
N ASP A 186 2.94 -19.02 -12.18
CA ASP A 186 4.41 -19.02 -12.12
C ASP A 186 5.01 -17.60 -12.00
N ARG A 187 4.18 -16.59 -11.73
CA ARG A 187 4.65 -15.20 -11.67
C ARG A 187 3.82 -14.39 -10.68
N GLU A 188 4.53 -13.59 -9.90
CA GLU A 188 3.95 -12.59 -9.01
C GLU A 188 3.05 -11.60 -9.77
N GLY A 189 2.11 -11.02 -9.05
CA GLY A 189 1.21 -10.02 -9.60
C GLY A 189 0.05 -9.64 -8.69
N VAL A 190 -0.91 -8.97 -9.29
CA VAL A 190 -2.13 -8.48 -8.64
C VAL A 190 -3.30 -9.39 -8.99
N ASN A 191 -4.22 -9.56 -8.04
CA ASN A 191 -5.51 -10.15 -8.33
C ASN A 191 -6.35 -9.18 -9.17
N ILE A 192 -6.68 -9.57 -10.39
CA ILE A 192 -7.51 -8.77 -11.31
C ILE A 192 -8.86 -9.44 -11.48
N LEU A 193 -9.92 -8.67 -11.23
CA LEU A 193 -11.28 -9.12 -11.40
C LEU A 193 -11.72 -8.87 -12.85
N GLU A 194 -11.97 -9.95 -13.59
CA GLU A 194 -12.63 -9.87 -14.88
C GLU A 194 -14.15 -9.81 -14.68
N PHE A 195 -14.85 -8.92 -15.36
CA PHE A 195 -16.30 -8.77 -15.25
C PHE A 195 -17.07 -10.08 -15.41
N TYR A 196 -16.55 -11.01 -16.20
CA TYR A 196 -17.14 -12.33 -16.43
C TYR A 196 -17.00 -13.29 -15.24
N GLN A 197 -16.12 -12.98 -14.29
CA GLN A 197 -15.87 -13.83 -13.12
C GLN A 197 -16.55 -13.36 -11.84
N ALA A 198 -17.17 -12.17 -11.84
CA ALA A 198 -17.84 -11.65 -10.66
C ALA A 198 -18.94 -12.60 -10.15
N SER A 199 -19.66 -13.26 -11.05
CA SER A 199 -20.67 -14.27 -10.69
C SER A 199 -20.05 -15.56 -10.13
N LYS A 200 -18.83 -15.95 -10.56
CA LYS A 200 -18.09 -17.09 -10.02
C LYS A 200 -17.47 -16.77 -8.67
N ALA A 201 -16.95 -15.56 -8.49
CA ALA A 201 -16.39 -15.12 -7.20
C ALA A 201 -17.45 -15.11 -6.09
N VAL A 202 -18.67 -14.65 -6.41
CA VAL A 202 -19.80 -14.69 -5.46
C VAL A 202 -20.25 -16.14 -5.16
N ALA A 203 -20.09 -17.06 -6.10
CA ALA A 203 -20.41 -18.48 -5.86
C ALA A 203 -19.38 -19.15 -4.92
N GLN A 204 -18.09 -18.81 -5.06
CA GLN A 204 -17.02 -19.32 -4.19
C GLN A 204 -17.07 -18.81 -2.75
N LEU A 205 -17.74 -17.68 -2.50
CA LEU A 205 -17.96 -17.15 -1.14
C LEU A 205 -19.13 -17.86 -0.40
N LYS A 206 -19.83 -18.77 -1.04
CA LYS A 206 -20.99 -19.50 -0.48
C LYS A 206 -20.70 -20.96 -0.12
N GLU A 207 -19.51 -21.44 -0.45
CA GLU A 207 -18.97 -22.75 -0.05
C GLU A 207 -17.99 -22.61 1.13
#